data_d48321bbf8bc8bb95a4c9cd06f281143
#
_entry.id   d48321bbf8bc8bb95a4c9cd06f281143
#
_cell.length_a   1.000
_cell.length_b   1.000
_cell.length_c   1.000
_cell.angle_alpha   90.00
_cell.angle_beta   90.00
_cell.angle_gamma   90.00
#
_symmetry.space_group_name_H-M   'P 1'
#
loop_
_entity.id
_entity.type
_entity.pdbx_description
1 polymer ?
#
loop_
_entity_poly.entity_id
_entity_poly.type
_entity_poly.pdbx_seq_one_letter_code
_entity_poly.pdbx_strand_id
1 'polypeptide(L)'
;QACEEHLSTVKDPELRRKLTPDYQVACKRLIMSDTFYREVQRDTVDLVTEKIERIEPNGVRTADGRLHELDMLVCATGFEAHKFMRPMEVVGRGGHTLEEEWSEANRAYRSVAVPDFPNFFMMVGPNSPIGNFSLIMISEMQFDFIMQLVDRIASGEAREVEPTREATNRFNKAIQDAMVNTVWVSGCASWYLDKNGNPAMWPWDFERFEREMQVPDLGDFRLVA
;
A
#
# COMPACT_ATOMS: atom_id res chain seq x y z
N GLN A 1 -8.88 9.21 -21.01
CA GLN A 1 -8.74 9.09 -22.47
C GLN A 1 -8.08 7.75 -22.83
N ALA A 2 -6.77 7.48 -22.54
CA ALA A 2 -6.10 6.23 -22.93
C ALA A 2 -6.81 4.96 -22.43
N CYS A 3 -7.32 4.94 -21.20
CA CYS A 3 -8.09 3.83 -20.64
C CYS A 3 -9.40 3.61 -21.41
N GLU A 4 -10.09 4.70 -21.77
CA GLU A 4 -11.35 4.65 -22.53
C GLU A 4 -11.12 4.17 -23.96
N GLU A 5 -10.06 4.65 -24.62
CA GLU A 5 -9.66 4.20 -25.95
C GLU A 5 -9.36 2.70 -25.95
N HIS A 6 -8.63 2.20 -24.94
CA HIS A 6 -8.32 0.79 -24.81
C HIS A 6 -9.58 -0.06 -24.54
N LEU A 7 -10.46 0.38 -23.63
CA LEU A 7 -11.74 -0.27 -23.35
C LEU A 7 -12.65 -0.31 -24.59
N SER A 8 -12.58 0.70 -25.47
CA SER A 8 -13.38 0.75 -26.72
C SER A 8 -13.05 -0.39 -27.69
N THR A 9 -11.92 -1.08 -27.52
CA THR A 9 -11.55 -2.27 -28.32
C THR A 9 -12.41 -3.50 -28.00
N VAL A 10 -13.14 -3.50 -26.90
CA VAL A 10 -14.10 -4.56 -26.54
C VAL A 10 -15.34 -4.39 -27.42
N LYS A 11 -15.61 -5.39 -28.27
CA LYS A 11 -16.65 -5.32 -29.31
C LYS A 11 -18.04 -5.54 -28.75
N ASP A 12 -18.19 -6.52 -27.85
CA ASP A 12 -19.47 -6.85 -27.23
C ASP A 12 -19.88 -5.73 -26.24
N PRO A 13 -21.06 -5.08 -26.44
CA PRO A 13 -21.51 -4.00 -25.58
C PRO A 13 -21.76 -4.42 -24.14
N GLU A 14 -22.25 -5.66 -23.90
CA GLU A 14 -22.54 -6.15 -22.56
C GLU A 14 -21.23 -6.48 -21.82
N LEU A 15 -20.28 -7.12 -22.48
CA LEU A 15 -18.95 -7.34 -21.93
C LEU A 15 -18.24 -6.01 -21.62
N ARG A 16 -18.34 -5.04 -22.54
CA ARG A 16 -17.80 -3.69 -22.32
C ARG A 16 -18.41 -3.03 -21.09
N ARG A 17 -19.73 -3.14 -20.91
CA ARG A 17 -20.45 -2.62 -19.74
C ARG A 17 -19.93 -3.25 -18.45
N LYS A 18 -19.73 -4.57 -18.41
CA LYS A 18 -19.17 -5.31 -17.27
C LYS A 18 -17.73 -4.89 -16.94
N LEU A 19 -16.94 -4.55 -17.96
CA LEU A 19 -15.54 -4.13 -17.83
C LEU A 19 -15.38 -2.63 -17.56
N THR A 20 -16.45 -1.83 -17.67
CA THR A 20 -16.40 -0.40 -17.39
C THR A 20 -16.37 -0.16 -15.88
N PRO A 21 -15.29 0.45 -15.33
CA PRO A 21 -15.22 0.74 -13.91
C PRO A 21 -16.28 1.74 -13.46
N ASP A 22 -16.80 1.55 -12.25
CA ASP A 22 -17.73 2.47 -11.55
C ASP A 22 -17.01 3.46 -10.63
N TYR A 23 -15.68 3.55 -10.75
CA TYR A 23 -14.81 4.40 -9.93
C TYR A 23 -13.86 5.24 -10.81
N GLN A 24 -13.30 6.30 -10.24
CA GLN A 24 -12.38 7.20 -10.95
C GLN A 24 -11.06 6.47 -11.30
N VAL A 25 -10.54 6.79 -12.49
CA VAL A 25 -9.24 6.28 -12.96
C VAL A 25 -8.15 6.61 -11.93
N ALA A 26 -7.24 5.67 -11.68
CA ALA A 26 -6.16 5.73 -10.70
C ALA A 26 -6.60 5.70 -9.22
N CYS A 27 -7.88 5.64 -8.89
CA CYS A 27 -8.35 5.38 -7.53
C CYS A 27 -7.94 3.97 -7.03
N LYS A 28 -7.84 3.02 -7.97
CA LYS A 28 -7.22 1.70 -7.78
C LYS A 28 -5.97 1.60 -8.65
N ARG A 29 -5.07 0.67 -8.31
CA ARG A 29 -3.86 0.41 -9.10
C ARG A 29 -4.20 0.19 -10.57
N LEU A 30 -3.62 0.99 -11.45
CA LEU A 30 -3.69 0.76 -12.89
C LEU A 30 -2.81 -0.44 -13.28
N ILE A 31 -3.41 -1.40 -13.98
CA ILE A 31 -2.68 -2.54 -14.51
C ILE A 31 -2.37 -2.27 -15.98
N MET A 32 -1.08 -2.24 -16.30
CA MET A 32 -0.60 -2.07 -17.67
C MET A 32 -0.66 -3.41 -18.39
N SER A 33 -1.53 -3.55 -19.38
CA SER A 33 -1.65 -4.75 -20.20
C SER A 33 -2.17 -4.40 -21.58
N ASP A 34 -1.49 -4.84 -22.61
CA ASP A 34 -1.88 -4.75 -24.01
C ASP A 34 -2.70 -5.95 -24.51
N THR A 35 -2.80 -6.99 -23.70
CA THR A 35 -3.45 -8.27 -24.06
C THR A 35 -4.77 -8.51 -23.35
N PHE A 36 -5.02 -7.91 -22.17
CA PHE A 36 -6.15 -8.24 -21.31
C PHE A 36 -7.50 -8.16 -22.03
N TYR A 37 -7.81 -7.05 -22.69
CA TYR A 37 -9.08 -6.89 -23.40
C TYR A 37 -9.20 -7.81 -24.63
N ARG A 38 -8.10 -8.22 -25.23
CA ARG A 38 -8.11 -9.22 -26.30
C ARG A 38 -8.44 -10.61 -25.76
N GLU A 39 -7.81 -10.99 -24.66
CA GLU A 39 -7.99 -12.33 -24.07
C GLU A 39 -9.39 -12.51 -23.47
N VAL A 40 -9.93 -11.51 -22.79
CA VAL A 40 -11.27 -11.61 -22.20
C VAL A 40 -12.41 -11.70 -23.23
N GLN A 41 -12.14 -11.36 -24.51
CA GLN A 41 -13.08 -11.49 -25.62
C GLN A 41 -13.04 -12.85 -26.34
N ARG A 42 -12.23 -13.80 -25.86
CA ARG A 42 -12.17 -15.14 -26.48
C ARG A 42 -13.40 -15.94 -26.11
N ASP A 43 -13.89 -16.77 -27.05
CA ASP A 43 -15.06 -17.64 -26.83
C ASP A 43 -14.89 -18.66 -25.71
N THR A 44 -13.64 -18.86 -25.25
CA THR A 44 -13.30 -19.76 -24.15
C THR A 44 -13.21 -19.05 -22.79
N VAL A 45 -13.56 -17.76 -22.71
CA VAL A 45 -13.47 -16.94 -21.50
C VAL A 45 -14.83 -16.37 -21.14
N ASP A 46 -15.31 -16.69 -19.96
CA ASP A 46 -16.50 -16.10 -19.35
C ASP A 46 -16.11 -15.08 -18.26
N LEU A 47 -16.53 -13.82 -18.41
CA LEU A 47 -16.46 -12.82 -17.36
C LEU A 47 -17.70 -12.89 -16.46
N VAL A 48 -17.52 -13.41 -15.25
CA VAL A 48 -18.57 -13.48 -14.23
C VAL A 48 -18.38 -12.36 -13.22
N THR A 49 -19.39 -11.51 -13.08
CA THR A 49 -19.37 -10.36 -12.15
C THR A 49 -20.33 -10.53 -10.97
N GLU A 50 -21.13 -11.58 -10.97
CA GLU A 50 -22.04 -11.95 -9.90
C GLU A 50 -21.24 -12.33 -8.64
N LYS A 51 -21.76 -11.93 -7.49
CA LYS A 51 -21.13 -12.23 -6.18
C LYS A 51 -21.01 -13.75 -6.00
N ILE A 52 -19.83 -14.20 -5.59
CA ILE A 52 -19.63 -15.60 -5.17
C ILE A 52 -20.42 -15.84 -3.90
N GLU A 53 -21.28 -16.86 -3.92
CA GLU A 53 -22.06 -17.29 -2.76
C GLU A 53 -21.26 -18.31 -1.93
N ARG A 54 -20.79 -19.38 -2.60
CA ARG A 54 -19.99 -20.45 -1.97
C ARG A 54 -19.18 -21.23 -2.98
N ILE A 55 -18.19 -21.97 -2.46
CA ILE A 55 -17.43 -22.96 -3.21
C ILE A 55 -18.09 -24.34 -2.95
N GLU A 56 -18.28 -25.11 -4.02
CA GLU A 56 -18.80 -26.46 -4.00
C GLU A 56 -17.75 -27.47 -4.50
N PRO A 57 -17.90 -28.78 -4.26
CA PRO A 57 -16.89 -29.76 -4.63
C PRO A 57 -16.52 -29.79 -6.13
N ASN A 58 -17.45 -29.35 -6.98
CA ASN A 58 -17.29 -29.35 -8.45
C ASN A 58 -17.27 -27.94 -9.05
N GLY A 59 -17.23 -26.86 -8.25
CA GLY A 59 -17.20 -25.52 -8.83
C GLY A 59 -17.49 -24.39 -7.86
N VAL A 60 -17.87 -23.24 -8.42
CA VAL A 60 -18.23 -22.03 -7.67
C VAL A 60 -19.68 -21.67 -7.96
N ARG A 61 -20.48 -21.47 -6.90
CA ARG A 61 -21.86 -21.00 -7.03
C ARG A 61 -21.91 -19.48 -6.82
N THR A 62 -22.56 -18.82 -7.77
CA THR A 62 -22.83 -17.37 -7.71
C THR A 62 -24.21 -17.06 -7.14
N ALA A 63 -24.43 -15.82 -6.69
CA ALA A 63 -25.65 -15.38 -6.02
C ALA A 63 -26.91 -15.43 -6.89
N ASP A 64 -26.76 -15.50 -8.20
CA ASP A 64 -27.84 -15.76 -9.16
C ASP A 64 -28.25 -17.25 -9.22
N GLY A 65 -27.63 -18.12 -8.41
CA GLY A 65 -27.88 -19.53 -8.34
C GLY A 65 -27.14 -20.40 -9.36
N ARG A 66 -26.37 -19.81 -10.27
CA ARG A 66 -25.59 -20.55 -11.28
C ARG A 66 -24.40 -21.25 -10.64
N LEU A 67 -24.17 -22.51 -11.00
CA LEU A 67 -22.93 -23.24 -10.70
C LEU A 67 -22.00 -23.15 -11.90
N HIS A 68 -20.79 -22.65 -11.66
CA HIS A 68 -19.69 -22.65 -12.60
C HIS A 68 -18.80 -23.84 -12.30
N GLU A 69 -18.93 -24.91 -13.11
CA GLU A 69 -18.14 -26.13 -12.93
C GLU A 69 -16.67 -25.89 -13.32
N LEU A 70 -15.74 -26.34 -12.49
CA LEU A 70 -14.32 -26.10 -12.60
C LEU A 70 -13.51 -27.34 -12.22
N ASP A 71 -12.43 -27.58 -12.95
CA ASP A 71 -11.40 -28.56 -12.56
C ASP A 71 -10.33 -27.93 -11.68
N MET A 72 -10.14 -26.60 -11.75
CA MET A 72 -9.14 -25.87 -10.99
C MET A 72 -9.67 -24.49 -10.59
N LEU A 73 -9.48 -24.12 -9.32
CA LEU A 73 -9.75 -22.79 -8.79
C LEU A 73 -8.44 -22.09 -8.42
N VAL A 74 -8.16 -20.96 -9.08
CA VAL A 74 -6.99 -20.13 -8.77
C VAL A 74 -7.41 -18.95 -7.88
N CYS A 75 -6.93 -18.91 -6.64
CA CYS A 75 -7.20 -17.82 -5.71
C CYS A 75 -6.25 -16.65 -5.99
N ALA A 76 -6.77 -15.59 -6.61
CA ALA A 76 -6.08 -14.32 -6.83
C ALA A 76 -6.75 -13.19 -6.03
N THR A 77 -7.08 -13.46 -4.77
CA THR A 77 -7.91 -12.61 -3.88
C THR A 77 -7.17 -11.43 -3.26
N GLY A 78 -5.85 -11.29 -3.51
CA GLY A 78 -5.01 -10.21 -3.02
C GLY A 78 -4.34 -10.51 -1.68
N PHE A 79 -3.72 -9.49 -1.09
CA PHE A 79 -2.96 -9.55 0.16
C PHE A 79 -3.54 -8.59 1.19
N GLU A 80 -3.24 -8.85 2.46
CA GLU A 80 -3.51 -7.91 3.56
C GLU A 80 -2.41 -6.83 3.61
N ALA A 81 -2.45 -5.90 2.67
CA ALA A 81 -1.39 -4.93 2.39
C ALA A 81 -0.99 -4.05 3.58
N HIS A 82 -1.85 -3.91 4.59
CA HIS A 82 -1.60 -3.10 5.79
C HIS A 82 -1.14 -3.90 7.00
N LYS A 83 -0.92 -5.21 6.86
CA LYS A 83 -0.37 -6.04 7.93
C LYS A 83 1.16 -6.04 7.90
N PHE A 84 1.76 -4.88 8.07
CA PHE A 84 3.21 -4.74 8.17
C PHE A 84 3.75 -5.60 9.32
N MET A 85 4.89 -6.26 9.10
CA MET A 85 5.62 -7.10 10.07
C MET A 85 4.88 -8.33 10.61
N ARG A 86 3.57 -8.45 10.46
CA ARG A 86 2.81 -9.60 10.96
C ARG A 86 3.14 -10.89 10.18
N PRO A 87 3.21 -12.04 10.84
CA PRO A 87 2.81 -12.30 12.24
C PRO A 87 3.91 -12.07 13.29
N MET A 88 5.00 -11.38 12.95
CA MET A 88 6.09 -11.09 13.88
C MET A 88 5.62 -10.13 14.97
N GLU A 89 5.86 -10.47 16.23
CA GLU A 89 5.71 -9.58 17.36
C GLU A 89 6.95 -8.68 17.48
N VAL A 90 6.74 -7.37 17.50
CA VAL A 90 7.79 -6.38 17.71
C VAL A 90 7.48 -5.62 18.99
N VAL A 91 8.40 -5.70 19.94
CA VAL A 91 8.24 -5.10 21.28
C VAL A 91 9.24 -3.97 21.46
N GLY A 92 8.72 -2.79 21.76
CA GLY A 92 9.49 -1.57 22.00
C GLY A 92 9.71 -1.29 23.48
N ARG A 93 9.86 -0.01 23.84
CA ARG A 93 10.10 0.44 25.21
C ARG A 93 8.97 0.07 26.16
N GLY A 94 9.35 -0.35 27.36
CA GLY A 94 8.39 -0.66 28.41
C GLY A 94 7.44 -1.80 28.11
N GLY A 95 7.75 -2.62 27.10
CA GLY A 95 6.88 -3.72 26.67
C GLY A 95 5.77 -3.31 25.70
N HIS A 96 5.75 -2.05 25.24
CA HIS A 96 4.78 -1.57 24.26
C HIS A 96 4.99 -2.28 22.92
N THR A 97 3.94 -2.87 22.37
CA THR A 97 4.01 -3.62 21.11
C THR A 97 3.70 -2.75 19.90
N LEU A 98 4.25 -3.13 18.73
CA LEU A 98 3.95 -2.45 17.47
C LEU A 98 2.46 -2.60 17.09
N GLU A 99 1.82 -3.68 17.52
CA GLU A 99 0.38 -3.90 17.33
C GLU A 99 -0.44 -2.87 18.12
N GLU A 100 -0.05 -2.57 19.36
CA GLU A 100 -0.68 -1.54 20.18
C GLU A 100 -0.44 -0.14 19.61
N GLU A 101 0.79 0.17 19.17
CA GLU A 101 1.13 1.45 18.53
C GLU A 101 0.29 1.67 17.25
N TRP A 102 0.05 0.61 16.50
CA TRP A 102 -0.70 0.66 15.25
C TRP A 102 -2.18 0.25 15.39
N SER A 103 -2.71 0.26 16.62
CA SER A 103 -4.12 -0.09 16.88
C SER A 103 -5.10 0.77 16.10
N GLU A 104 -4.84 2.07 15.96
CA GLU A 104 -5.68 3.01 15.22
C GLU A 104 -5.31 3.10 13.72
N ALA A 105 -4.03 3.31 13.42
CA ALA A 105 -3.50 3.40 12.07
C ALA A 105 -2.00 3.07 12.05
N ASN A 106 -1.54 2.44 10.97
CA ASN A 106 -0.11 2.23 10.78
C ASN A 106 0.58 3.57 10.50
N ARG A 107 1.49 3.98 11.38
CA ARG A 107 2.22 5.24 11.29
C ARG A 107 3.71 5.02 11.48
N ALA A 108 4.51 5.73 10.73
CA ALA A 108 5.96 5.76 10.88
C ALA A 108 6.49 7.16 10.55
N TYR A 109 7.64 7.51 11.09
CA TYR A 109 8.36 8.71 10.66
C TYR A 109 9.09 8.39 9.36
N ARG A 110 8.82 9.18 8.32
CA ARG A 110 9.38 9.02 6.97
C ARG A 110 9.28 7.59 6.42
N SER A 111 8.27 6.84 6.86
CA SER A 111 8.03 5.45 6.47
C SER A 111 9.10 4.44 6.92
N VAL A 112 10.06 4.81 7.75
CA VAL A 112 11.21 3.97 8.12
C VAL A 112 11.36 3.69 9.61
N ALA A 113 10.82 4.50 10.51
CA ALA A 113 11.04 4.34 11.94
C ALA A 113 9.79 4.70 12.75
N VAL A 114 9.66 4.12 13.94
CA VAL A 114 8.50 4.26 14.83
C VAL A 114 8.98 4.76 16.20
N PRO A 115 8.32 5.75 16.84
CA PRO A 115 8.68 6.20 18.17
C PRO A 115 8.46 5.10 19.22
N ASP A 116 9.32 5.06 20.24
CA ASP A 116 9.38 4.05 21.29
C ASP A 116 9.85 2.65 20.82
N PHE A 117 10.35 2.54 19.59
CA PHE A 117 11.00 1.35 19.04
C PHE A 117 12.45 1.69 18.65
N PRO A 118 13.38 1.85 19.62
CA PRO A 118 14.75 2.25 19.34
C PRO A 118 15.47 1.23 18.46
N ASN A 119 16.28 1.72 17.52
CA ASN A 119 17.05 0.93 16.57
C ASN A 119 16.21 -0.01 15.68
N PHE A 120 14.91 0.16 15.65
CA PHE A 120 14.01 -0.54 14.76
C PHE A 120 13.76 0.30 13.50
N PHE A 121 14.22 -0.21 12.38
CA PHE A 121 14.04 0.41 11.07
C PHE A 121 13.36 -0.56 10.12
N MET A 122 12.55 -0.03 9.22
CA MET A 122 11.88 -0.80 8.17
C MET A 122 12.05 -0.13 6.82
N MET A 123 12.15 -0.91 5.78
CA MET A 123 12.00 -0.43 4.41
C MET A 123 10.57 -0.64 3.94
N VAL A 124 10.10 0.25 3.09
CA VAL A 124 8.74 0.19 2.51
C VAL A 124 7.65 0.15 3.59
N GLY A 125 7.89 0.87 4.69
CA GLY A 125 6.92 1.00 5.78
C GLY A 125 5.70 1.87 5.41
N PRO A 126 4.83 2.18 6.38
CA PRO A 126 3.60 2.95 6.18
C PRO A 126 3.84 4.26 5.42
N ASN A 127 2.96 4.56 4.45
CA ASN A 127 3.03 5.74 3.59
C ASN A 127 4.22 5.80 2.62
N SER A 128 4.93 4.70 2.39
CA SER A 128 5.91 4.63 1.29
C SER A 128 5.22 4.78 -0.08
N PRO A 129 5.89 5.36 -1.10
CA PRO A 129 5.29 5.62 -2.42
C PRO A 129 5.16 4.37 -3.30
N ILE A 130 4.61 3.29 -2.76
CA ILE A 130 4.53 1.95 -3.36
C ILE A 130 3.75 1.93 -4.69
N GLY A 131 2.75 2.79 -4.82
CA GLY A 131 1.89 2.84 -6.00
C GLY A 131 2.42 3.66 -7.15
N ASN A 132 3.39 4.53 -6.91
CA ASN A 132 3.74 5.64 -7.80
C ASN A 132 5.12 5.48 -8.45
N PHE A 133 6.07 4.85 -7.76
CA PHE A 133 7.47 4.81 -8.16
C PHE A 133 8.05 3.40 -8.10
N SER A 134 9.29 3.23 -8.57
CA SER A 134 10.01 1.97 -8.47
C SER A 134 10.27 1.60 -7.01
N LEU A 135 9.80 0.42 -6.60
CA LEU A 135 9.98 -0.09 -5.25
C LEU A 135 11.46 -0.26 -4.89
N ILE A 136 12.30 -0.63 -5.88
CA ILE A 136 13.75 -0.77 -5.70
C ILE A 136 14.37 0.58 -5.39
N MET A 137 14.08 1.63 -6.17
CA MET A 137 14.59 2.99 -5.94
C MET A 137 14.18 3.52 -4.56
N ILE A 138 12.92 3.29 -4.16
CA ILE A 138 12.42 3.67 -2.82
C ILE A 138 13.24 2.97 -1.74
N SER A 139 13.46 1.66 -1.89
CA SER A 139 14.21 0.86 -0.92
C SER A 139 15.68 1.31 -0.82
N GLU A 140 16.33 1.63 -1.93
CA GLU A 140 17.71 2.15 -1.94
C GLU A 140 17.80 3.47 -1.17
N MET A 141 16.92 4.42 -1.46
CA MET A 141 16.89 5.71 -0.75
C MET A 141 16.59 5.56 0.74
N GLN A 142 15.65 4.70 1.10
CA GLN A 142 15.36 4.42 2.51
C GLN A 142 16.52 3.72 3.20
N PHE A 143 17.21 2.83 2.51
CA PHE A 143 18.40 2.16 3.04
C PHE A 143 19.52 3.15 3.33
N ASP A 144 19.83 4.05 2.38
CA ASP A 144 20.85 5.10 2.55
C ASP A 144 20.50 6.04 3.72
N PHE A 145 19.24 6.40 3.86
CA PHE A 145 18.74 7.17 5.00
C PHE A 145 18.94 6.43 6.33
N ILE A 146 18.53 5.16 6.38
CA ILE A 146 18.66 4.30 7.58
C ILE A 146 20.12 4.11 7.95
N MET A 147 20.99 3.89 6.97
CA MET A 147 22.43 3.69 7.24
C MET A 147 23.09 4.89 7.91
N GLN A 148 22.69 6.11 7.60
CA GLN A 148 23.18 7.30 8.30
C GLN A 148 22.81 7.29 9.80
N LEU A 149 21.66 6.72 10.17
CA LEU A 149 21.27 6.54 11.58
C LEU A 149 22.03 5.37 12.23
N VAL A 150 22.20 4.28 11.50
CA VAL A 150 22.98 3.11 11.94
C VAL A 150 24.43 3.47 12.19
N ASP A 151 25.04 4.35 11.37
CA ASP A 151 26.41 4.81 11.55
C ASP A 151 26.60 5.58 12.86
N ARG A 152 25.57 6.31 13.36
CA ARG A 152 25.60 6.94 14.70
C ARG A 152 25.70 5.91 15.81
N ILE A 153 25.08 4.76 15.64
CA ILE A 153 25.16 3.66 16.59
C ILE A 153 26.52 2.96 16.47
N ALA A 154 26.95 2.67 15.27
CA ALA A 154 28.20 1.97 15.00
C ALA A 154 29.45 2.78 15.42
N SER A 155 29.41 4.11 15.30
CA SER A 155 30.46 5.00 15.78
C SER A 155 30.49 5.20 17.30
N GLY A 156 29.47 4.77 18.03
CA GLY A 156 29.34 4.97 19.46
C GLY A 156 28.83 6.36 19.84
N GLU A 157 28.37 7.17 18.87
CA GLU A 157 27.74 8.47 19.15
C GLU A 157 26.41 8.31 19.89
N ALA A 158 25.67 7.23 19.57
CA ALA A 158 24.45 6.88 20.26
C ALA A 158 24.37 5.36 20.46
N ARG A 159 23.77 4.94 21.55
CA ARG A 159 23.38 3.54 21.78
C ARG A 159 22.00 3.24 21.21
N GLU A 160 21.14 4.24 21.22
CA GLU A 160 19.76 4.11 20.77
C GLU A 160 19.37 5.33 19.90
N VAL A 161 18.71 5.05 18.80
CA VAL A 161 18.19 6.05 17.85
C VAL A 161 16.74 5.73 17.54
N GLU A 162 15.85 6.68 17.74
CA GLU A 162 14.43 6.56 17.40
C GLU A 162 13.84 7.91 17.04
N PRO A 163 12.80 8.02 16.22
CA PRO A 163 12.14 9.29 15.96
C PRO A 163 11.38 9.76 17.19
N THR A 164 11.26 11.08 17.33
CA THR A 164 10.39 11.64 18.35
C THR A 164 8.91 11.46 17.97
N ARG A 165 8.04 11.31 18.96
CA ARG A 165 6.60 11.22 18.73
C ARG A 165 6.04 12.49 18.10
N GLU A 166 6.60 13.64 18.46
CA GLU A 166 6.23 14.93 17.89
C GLU A 166 6.54 14.99 16.38
N ALA A 167 7.75 14.63 15.97
CA ALA A 167 8.16 14.59 14.56
C ALA A 167 7.29 13.60 13.76
N THR A 168 7.04 12.42 14.32
CA THR A 168 6.18 11.40 13.70
C THR A 168 4.76 11.92 13.50
N ASN A 169 4.17 12.55 14.50
CA ASN A 169 2.83 13.11 14.39
C ASN A 169 2.76 14.25 13.39
N ARG A 170 3.75 15.15 13.38
CA ARG A 170 3.85 16.25 12.40
C ARG A 170 3.94 15.72 10.98
N PHE A 171 4.78 14.72 10.74
CA PHE A 171 4.95 14.09 9.45
C PHE A 171 3.65 13.42 8.96
N ASN A 172 3.03 12.57 9.80
CA ASN A 172 1.79 11.88 9.42
C ASN A 172 0.61 12.84 9.23
N LYS A 173 0.54 13.93 10.02
CA LYS A 173 -0.46 14.98 9.80
C LYS A 173 -0.27 15.64 8.44
N ALA A 174 0.96 15.98 8.06
CA ALA A 174 1.24 16.58 6.75
C ALA A 174 0.82 15.66 5.59
N ILE A 175 1.04 14.33 5.72
CA ILE A 175 0.55 13.35 4.77
C ILE A 175 -0.97 13.41 4.66
N GLN A 176 -1.70 13.33 5.77
CA GLN A 176 -3.16 13.32 5.77
C GLN A 176 -3.73 14.63 5.21
N ASP A 177 -3.14 15.77 5.55
CA ASP A 177 -3.56 17.08 5.02
C ASP A 177 -3.38 17.15 3.48
N ALA A 178 -2.32 16.51 2.94
CA ALA A 178 -2.07 16.47 1.49
C ALA A 178 -3.00 15.49 0.74
N MET A 179 -3.51 14.46 1.42
CA MET A 179 -4.37 13.43 0.81
C MET A 179 -5.69 13.97 0.27
N VAL A 180 -6.23 15.05 0.84
CA VAL A 180 -7.53 15.62 0.46
C VAL A 180 -7.62 16.02 -1.01
N ASN A 181 -6.50 16.24 -1.68
CA ASN A 181 -6.41 16.62 -3.09
C ASN A 181 -6.10 15.44 -4.01
N THR A 182 -6.08 14.22 -3.50
CA THR A 182 -5.76 13.03 -4.30
C THR A 182 -7.03 12.31 -4.77
N VAL A 183 -6.91 11.54 -5.85
CA VAL A 183 -8.00 10.68 -6.34
C VAL A 183 -8.40 9.60 -5.32
N TRP A 184 -7.56 9.30 -4.35
CA TRP A 184 -7.81 8.24 -3.36
C TRP A 184 -8.92 8.57 -2.37
N VAL A 185 -9.29 9.84 -2.22
CA VAL A 185 -10.46 10.27 -1.41
C VAL A 185 -11.77 10.31 -2.20
N SER A 186 -11.78 9.85 -3.46
CA SER A 186 -12.96 9.87 -4.32
C SER A 186 -14.05 8.84 -3.95
N GLY A 187 -13.83 8.04 -2.89
CA GLY A 187 -14.82 7.11 -2.35
C GLY A 187 -14.74 5.68 -2.90
N CYS A 188 -13.71 5.31 -3.66
CA CYS A 188 -13.55 3.93 -4.11
C CYS A 188 -12.96 3.02 -3.02
N ALA A 189 -13.43 1.78 -2.94
CA ALA A 189 -12.80 0.74 -2.12
C ALA A 189 -11.50 0.27 -2.77
N SER A 190 -10.36 0.47 -2.09
CA SER A 190 -9.04 0.15 -2.61
C SER A 190 -8.11 -0.23 -1.46
N TRP A 191 -7.11 -1.08 -1.73
CA TRP A 191 -6.04 -1.36 -0.77
C TRP A 191 -5.12 -0.15 -0.50
N TYR A 192 -5.31 0.95 -1.22
CA TYR A 192 -4.69 2.24 -0.91
C TYR A 192 -5.25 2.90 0.34
N LEU A 193 -6.39 2.41 0.85
CA LEU A 193 -7.02 2.92 2.07
C LEU A 193 -6.74 1.99 3.25
N ASP A 194 -6.50 2.58 4.42
CA ASP A 194 -6.40 1.84 5.67
C ASP A 194 -7.78 1.30 6.13
N LYS A 195 -7.80 0.62 7.28
CA LYS A 195 -9.03 0.06 7.87
C LYS A 195 -10.10 1.11 8.21
N ASN A 196 -9.71 2.38 8.33
CA ASN A 196 -10.59 3.51 8.63
C ASN A 196 -11.03 4.27 7.37
N GLY A 197 -10.59 3.81 6.18
CA GLY A 197 -10.88 4.45 4.91
C GLY A 197 -10.00 5.65 4.58
N ASN A 198 -8.91 5.87 5.32
CA ASN A 198 -7.97 6.94 5.03
C ASN A 198 -6.91 6.46 4.03
N PRO A 199 -6.52 7.30 3.05
CA PRO A 199 -5.41 6.95 2.16
C PRO A 199 -4.11 6.74 2.93
N ALA A 200 -3.45 5.61 2.69
CA ALA A 200 -2.23 5.19 3.35
C ALA A 200 -1.01 5.20 2.39
N MET A 201 -1.04 6.09 1.42
CA MET A 201 -0.05 6.21 0.36
C MET A 201 0.80 7.48 0.54
N TRP A 202 1.76 7.69 -0.37
CA TRP A 202 2.56 8.91 -0.47
C TRP A 202 1.84 9.92 -1.37
N PRO A 203 1.47 11.14 -0.88
CA PRO A 203 0.64 12.08 -1.65
C PRO A 203 1.42 13.03 -2.56
N TRP A 204 2.74 13.05 -2.49
CA TRP A 204 3.56 14.03 -3.20
C TRP A 204 4.36 13.39 -4.35
N ASP A 205 5.14 14.21 -5.04
CA ASP A 205 6.04 13.83 -6.12
C ASP A 205 7.28 13.06 -5.63
N PHE A 206 8.04 12.58 -6.61
CA PHE A 206 9.25 11.81 -6.36
C PHE A 206 10.39 12.70 -5.82
N GLU A 207 10.54 13.91 -6.35
CA GLU A 207 11.59 14.84 -5.93
C GLU A 207 11.45 15.18 -4.43
N ARG A 208 10.24 15.27 -3.92
CA ARG A 208 10.02 15.46 -2.48
C ARG A 208 10.44 14.24 -1.68
N PHE A 209 10.10 13.04 -2.14
CA PHE A 209 10.52 11.81 -1.47
C PHE A 209 12.04 11.70 -1.44
N GLU A 210 12.69 11.89 -2.59
CA GLU A 210 14.16 11.89 -2.71
C GLU A 210 14.80 12.88 -1.73
N ARG A 211 14.33 14.13 -1.71
CA ARG A 211 14.85 15.18 -0.83
C ARG A 211 14.67 14.83 0.66
N GLU A 212 13.54 14.24 1.03
CA GLU A 212 13.29 13.83 2.43
C GLU A 212 14.12 12.61 2.85
N MET A 213 14.60 11.79 1.89
CA MET A 213 15.46 10.64 2.15
C MET A 213 16.96 10.95 2.09
N GLN A 214 17.37 12.16 1.70
CA GLN A 214 18.80 12.48 1.57
C GLN A 214 19.54 12.47 2.91
N VAL A 215 19.04 13.20 3.90
CA VAL A 215 19.70 13.35 5.20
C VAL A 215 18.67 13.36 6.32
N PRO A 216 18.88 12.58 7.40
CA PRO A 216 18.06 12.65 8.61
C PRO A 216 18.20 14.02 9.29
N ASP A 217 17.07 14.65 9.62
CA ASP A 217 17.06 15.77 10.56
C ASP A 217 17.20 15.20 11.97
N LEU A 218 18.38 15.34 12.56
CA LEU A 218 18.65 14.79 13.89
C LEU A 218 17.81 15.44 15.01
N GLY A 219 17.27 16.64 14.79
CA GLY A 219 16.32 17.26 15.69
C GLY A 219 14.99 16.52 15.80
N ASP A 220 14.66 15.68 14.80
CA ASP A 220 13.48 14.83 14.79
C ASP A 220 13.72 13.45 15.45
N PHE A 221 14.96 13.17 15.88
CA PHE A 221 15.33 11.92 16.53
C PHE A 221 15.76 12.12 17.98
N ARG A 222 15.47 11.13 18.81
CA ARG A 222 16.07 10.96 20.12
C ARG A 222 17.29 10.05 19.99
N LEU A 223 18.46 10.58 20.30
CA LEU A 223 19.70 9.84 20.42
C LEU A 223 20.03 9.66 21.90
N VAL A 224 20.22 8.42 22.32
CA VAL A 224 20.60 8.07 23.70
C VAL A 224 22.04 7.55 23.68
N ALA A 225 22.94 8.19 24.43
CA ALA A 225 24.33 7.79 24.58
C ALA A 225 24.49 6.48 25.36
#